data_1df447fa1096b6d33081ba2e0050bc97
#
_entry.id   1df447fa1096b6d33081ba2e0050bc97
#
_cell.length_a   1.000
_cell.length_b   1.000
_cell.length_c   1.000
_cell.angle_alpha   90.00
_cell.angle_beta   90.00
_cell.angle_gamma   90.00
#
_symmetry.space_group_name_H-M   'P 1'
#
loop_
_entity.id
_entity.type
_entity.pdbx_description
1 polymer ?
#
loop_
_entity_poly.entity_id
_entity_poly.type
_entity_poly.pdbx_seq_one_letter_code
_entity_poly.pdbx_strand_id
1 'polypeptide(L)'
;MLEFIKKYLRSKLKPYLINARLANDKTSILLGTILCDINSLKAPRKTKISDFEFSVFSQFGEDGIIQEIVRRINVKNKVFVEIGTEDYRESNTRFLLMKDKWSGLAIDGDDERIKSIEQWFVDRWKFKINFKSKFLSTTNVNEVIGEFVKGDIGLLSLDIDGNDY
;
A
#
# COMPACT_ATOMS: atom_id res chain seq x y z
N MET A 1 -14.47 -27.18 23.36
CA MET A 1 -15.56 -27.28 22.37
C MET A 1 -15.77 -25.95 21.62
N LEU A 2 -16.02 -24.86 22.31
CA LEU A 2 -16.30 -23.56 21.67
C LEU A 2 -15.14 -23.04 20.78
N GLU A 3 -13.90 -23.15 21.23
CA GLU A 3 -12.71 -22.76 20.47
C GLU A 3 -12.49 -23.62 19.23
N PHE A 4 -12.79 -24.91 19.30
CA PHE A 4 -12.74 -25.79 18.13
C PHE A 4 -13.79 -25.39 17.08
N ILE A 5 -15.01 -25.08 17.49
CA ILE A 5 -16.09 -24.61 16.62
C ILE A 5 -15.69 -23.27 15.95
N LYS A 6 -15.17 -22.32 16.72
CA LYS A 6 -14.68 -21.04 16.17
C LYS A 6 -13.58 -21.25 15.13
N LYS A 7 -12.59 -22.08 15.42
CA LYS A 7 -11.49 -22.40 14.50
C LYS A 7 -12.01 -23.06 13.20
N TYR A 8 -12.93 -23.99 13.33
CA TYR A 8 -13.57 -24.66 12.19
C TYR A 8 -14.37 -23.68 11.33
N LEU A 9 -15.23 -22.84 11.93
CA LEU A 9 -16.00 -21.84 11.21
C LEU A 9 -15.09 -20.81 10.51
N ARG A 10 -14.05 -20.31 11.20
CA ARG A 10 -13.06 -19.41 10.59
C ARG A 10 -12.39 -20.05 9.38
N SER A 11 -11.99 -21.32 9.44
CA SER A 11 -11.36 -22.02 8.32
C SER A 11 -12.30 -22.16 7.12
N LYS A 12 -13.57 -22.40 7.35
CA LYS A 12 -14.60 -22.52 6.29
C LYS A 12 -14.98 -21.18 5.68
N LEU A 13 -15.06 -20.12 6.49
CA LEU A 13 -15.44 -18.79 6.02
C LEU A 13 -14.26 -18.03 5.37
N LYS A 14 -13.01 -18.35 5.75
CA LYS A 14 -11.81 -17.67 5.23
C LYS A 14 -11.78 -17.54 3.69
N PRO A 15 -12.03 -18.58 2.89
CA PRO A 15 -12.02 -18.47 1.42
C PRO A 15 -13.07 -17.49 0.88
N TYR A 16 -14.28 -17.50 1.46
CA TYR A 16 -15.36 -16.61 1.04
C TYR A 16 -15.04 -15.15 1.37
N LEU A 17 -14.54 -14.88 2.58
CA LEU A 17 -14.13 -13.53 2.99
C LEU A 17 -13.00 -13.00 2.12
N ILE A 18 -12.05 -13.85 1.76
CA ILE A 18 -10.95 -13.48 0.88
C ILE A 18 -11.47 -13.14 -0.52
N ASN A 19 -12.36 -13.97 -1.09
CA ASN A 19 -12.92 -13.72 -2.42
C ASN A 19 -13.78 -12.44 -2.44
N ALA A 20 -14.57 -12.19 -1.41
CA ALA A 20 -15.34 -10.96 -1.27
C ALA A 20 -14.42 -9.73 -1.23
N ARG A 21 -13.32 -9.80 -0.47
CA ARG A 21 -12.33 -8.73 -0.42
C ARG A 21 -11.67 -8.49 -1.76
N LEU A 22 -11.25 -9.54 -2.47
CA LEU A 22 -10.66 -9.42 -3.81
C LEU A 22 -11.60 -8.77 -4.82
N ALA A 23 -12.89 -9.10 -4.74
CA ALA A 23 -13.90 -8.44 -5.57
C ALA A 23 -14.03 -6.96 -5.22
N ASN A 24 -14.04 -6.63 -3.93
CA ASN A 24 -14.08 -5.25 -3.46
C ASN A 24 -12.82 -4.48 -3.90
N ASP A 25 -11.63 -5.03 -3.73
CA ASP A 25 -10.37 -4.41 -4.15
C ASP A 25 -10.39 -4.07 -5.66
N LYS A 26 -10.86 -4.99 -6.50
CA LYS A 26 -10.99 -4.74 -7.95
C LYS A 26 -11.93 -3.58 -8.26
N THR A 27 -13.06 -3.52 -7.58
CA THR A 27 -14.04 -2.44 -7.74
C THR A 27 -13.45 -1.10 -7.27
N SER A 28 -12.81 -1.10 -6.11
CA SER A 28 -12.18 0.10 -5.56
C SER A 28 -11.05 0.64 -6.45
N ILE A 29 -10.21 -0.25 -7.01
CA ILE A 29 -9.17 0.13 -7.97
C ILE A 29 -9.77 0.74 -9.23
N LEU A 30 -10.87 0.16 -9.75
CA LEU A 30 -11.54 0.70 -10.93
C LEU A 30 -12.10 2.08 -10.66
N LEU A 31 -12.80 2.27 -9.54
CA LEU A 31 -13.33 3.58 -9.13
C LEU A 31 -12.21 4.60 -8.90
N GLY A 32 -11.13 4.21 -8.22
CA GLY A 32 -9.97 5.07 -8.01
C GLY A 32 -9.30 5.48 -9.33
N THR A 33 -9.25 4.57 -10.31
CA THR A 33 -8.74 4.89 -11.65
C THR A 33 -9.61 5.94 -12.33
N ILE A 34 -10.93 5.80 -12.29
CA ILE A 34 -11.88 6.78 -12.82
C ILE A 34 -11.70 8.13 -12.11
N LEU A 35 -11.50 8.14 -10.79
CA LEU A 35 -11.25 9.37 -10.04
C LEU A 35 -9.93 10.04 -10.45
N CYS A 36 -8.88 9.27 -10.74
CA CYS A 36 -7.64 9.83 -11.31
C CYS A 36 -7.89 10.55 -12.64
N ASP A 37 -8.67 9.94 -13.54
CA ASP A 37 -8.99 10.53 -14.83
C ASP A 37 -9.82 11.82 -14.67
N ILE A 38 -10.84 11.79 -13.81
CA ILE A 38 -11.65 12.96 -13.46
C ILE A 38 -10.78 14.06 -12.86
N ASN A 39 -9.89 13.72 -11.94
CA ASN A 39 -8.98 14.66 -11.32
C ASN A 39 -8.02 15.29 -12.34
N SER A 40 -7.50 14.51 -13.27
CA SER A 40 -6.65 15.02 -14.36
C SER A 40 -7.39 16.00 -15.25
N LEU A 41 -8.64 15.71 -15.62
CA LEU A 41 -9.48 16.62 -16.42
C LEU A 41 -9.80 17.92 -15.67
N LYS A 42 -9.98 17.86 -14.37
CA LYS A 42 -10.31 19.01 -13.51
C LYS A 42 -9.07 19.76 -13.00
N ALA A 43 -7.88 19.22 -13.18
CA ALA A 43 -6.63 19.76 -12.64
C ALA A 43 -6.40 21.26 -12.91
N PRO A 44 -6.74 21.82 -14.10
CA PRO A 44 -6.60 23.26 -14.33
C PRO A 44 -7.44 24.17 -13.44
N ARG A 45 -8.49 23.61 -12.81
CA ARG A 45 -9.41 24.35 -11.92
C ARG A 45 -9.13 24.10 -10.43
N LYS A 46 -8.21 23.18 -10.11
CA LYS A 46 -7.85 22.83 -8.73
C LYS A 46 -6.62 23.60 -8.31
N THR A 47 -6.68 24.24 -7.14
CA THR A 47 -5.63 25.13 -6.64
C THR A 47 -4.84 24.54 -5.49
N LYS A 48 -5.47 23.62 -4.74
CA LYS A 48 -4.86 22.96 -3.58
C LYS A 48 -4.61 21.51 -3.86
N ILE A 49 -3.60 20.95 -3.24
CA ILE A 49 -3.32 19.50 -3.36
C ILE A 49 -4.44 18.67 -2.71
N SER A 50 -5.06 19.14 -1.65
CA SER A 50 -6.21 18.52 -1.02
C SER A 50 -7.45 18.41 -1.93
N ASP A 51 -7.53 19.21 -2.99
CA ASP A 51 -8.63 19.07 -3.95
C ASP A 51 -8.59 17.74 -4.73
N PHE A 52 -7.47 17.02 -4.64
CA PHE A 52 -7.26 15.73 -5.33
C PHE A 52 -7.49 14.52 -4.45
N GLU A 53 -7.80 14.71 -3.16
CA GLU A 53 -8.02 13.64 -2.19
C GLU A 53 -9.07 12.63 -2.64
N PHE A 54 -8.74 11.37 -2.51
CA PHE A 54 -9.65 10.22 -2.48
C PHE A 54 -8.90 9.01 -1.89
N SER A 55 -9.64 8.11 -1.25
CA SER A 55 -9.10 6.87 -0.68
C SER A 55 -9.55 5.66 -1.48
N VAL A 56 -8.61 4.79 -1.82
CA VAL A 56 -8.81 3.42 -2.30
C VAL A 56 -8.31 2.45 -1.25
N PHE A 57 -7.10 2.68 -0.77
CA PHE A 57 -6.43 1.90 0.27
C PHE A 57 -5.82 2.77 1.38
N SER A 58 -5.55 4.02 1.13
CA SER A 58 -5.10 4.96 2.16
C SER A 58 -6.22 5.37 3.09
N GLN A 59 -5.87 5.81 4.30
CA GLN A 59 -6.83 6.12 5.36
C GLN A 59 -7.58 7.43 5.10
N PHE A 60 -6.88 8.50 4.71
CA PHE A 60 -7.43 9.87 4.68
C PHE A 60 -7.42 10.55 3.30
N GLY A 61 -7.21 9.81 2.21
CA GLY A 61 -7.26 10.39 0.87
C GLY A 61 -5.92 10.54 0.19
N GLU A 62 -4.86 10.02 0.79
CA GLU A 62 -3.49 10.08 0.29
C GLU A 62 -3.34 9.43 -1.08
N ASP A 63 -4.15 8.42 -1.41
CA ASP A 63 -4.13 7.80 -2.74
C ASP A 63 -4.28 8.83 -3.85
N GLY A 64 -5.24 9.74 -3.71
CA GLY A 64 -5.49 10.80 -4.69
C GLY A 64 -4.36 11.83 -4.74
N ILE A 65 -3.85 12.24 -3.58
CA ILE A 65 -2.73 13.18 -3.46
C ILE A 65 -1.47 12.60 -4.09
N ILE A 66 -1.12 11.37 -3.74
CA ILE A 66 0.07 10.68 -4.26
C ILE A 66 -0.02 10.53 -5.78
N GLN A 67 -1.19 10.13 -6.32
CA GLN A 67 -1.42 10.05 -7.75
C GLN A 67 -1.15 11.38 -8.45
N GLU A 68 -1.62 12.49 -7.90
CA GLU A 68 -1.40 13.82 -8.46
C GLU A 68 0.07 14.27 -8.35
N ILE A 69 0.72 13.99 -7.23
CA ILE A 69 2.15 14.32 -7.05
C ILE A 69 3.00 13.57 -8.09
N VAL A 70 2.88 12.25 -8.18
CA VAL A 70 3.70 11.45 -9.10
C VAL A 70 3.42 11.79 -10.57
N ARG A 71 2.19 12.21 -10.89
CA ARG A 71 1.83 12.71 -12.21
C ARG A 71 2.52 14.04 -12.54
N ARG A 72 2.50 15.00 -11.61
CA ARG A 72 3.11 16.35 -11.81
C ARG A 72 4.61 16.31 -11.94
N ILE A 73 5.28 15.57 -11.05
CA ILE A 73 6.75 15.51 -11.05
C ILE A 73 7.32 14.48 -12.03
N ASN A 74 6.44 13.73 -12.73
CA ASN A 74 6.80 12.74 -13.73
C ASN A 74 7.89 11.77 -13.25
N VAL A 75 7.61 11.10 -12.14
CA VAL A 75 8.52 10.14 -11.51
C VAL A 75 8.89 9.04 -12.51
N LYS A 76 10.16 8.94 -12.84
CA LYS A 76 10.67 7.96 -13.81
C LYS A 76 10.92 6.59 -13.16
N ASN A 77 11.48 6.59 -11.94
CA ASN A 77 11.75 5.35 -11.23
C ASN A 77 10.53 4.94 -10.39
N LYS A 78 9.79 3.95 -10.87
CA LYS A 78 8.55 3.46 -10.24
C LYS A 78 8.85 2.46 -9.14
N VAL A 79 9.68 2.88 -8.17
CA VAL A 79 10.03 2.11 -6.97
C VAL A 79 9.61 2.91 -5.75
N PHE A 80 8.89 2.27 -4.86
CA PHE A 80 8.54 2.88 -3.57
C PHE A 80 9.17 2.14 -2.39
N VAL A 81 9.30 2.85 -1.29
CA VAL A 81 9.53 2.29 0.05
C VAL A 81 8.45 2.83 0.98
N GLU A 82 7.79 1.95 1.70
CA GLU A 82 6.82 2.30 2.73
C GLU A 82 7.26 1.72 4.07
N ILE A 83 7.31 2.57 5.09
CA ILE A 83 7.73 2.25 6.46
C ILE A 83 6.54 2.48 7.39
N GLY A 84 6.19 1.48 8.21
CA GLY A 84 4.98 1.50 9.01
C GLY A 84 3.76 1.02 8.20
N THR A 85 3.86 -0.18 7.62
CA THR A 85 2.84 -0.66 6.67
C THR A 85 1.70 -1.41 7.34
N GLU A 86 1.82 -1.68 8.64
CA GLU A 86 0.90 -2.54 9.36
C GLU A 86 0.64 -3.86 8.62
N ASP A 87 -0.63 -4.20 8.37
CA ASP A 87 -1.01 -5.41 7.63
C ASP A 87 -1.23 -5.14 6.11
N TYR A 88 -0.78 -3.97 5.61
CA TYR A 88 -0.87 -3.54 4.21
C TYR A 88 -2.29 -3.47 3.65
N ARG A 89 -3.31 -3.44 4.50
CA ARG A 89 -4.71 -3.28 4.06
C ARG A 89 -5.04 -1.82 3.85
N GLU A 90 -4.65 -1.00 4.81
CA GLU A 90 -4.53 0.43 4.68
C GLU A 90 -3.06 0.72 4.37
N SER A 91 -2.79 1.44 3.29
CA SER A 91 -1.42 1.66 2.81
C SER A 91 -1.39 2.78 1.79
N ASN A 92 -0.42 3.65 1.90
CA ASN A 92 -0.19 4.78 1.02
C ASN A 92 0.37 4.37 -0.35
N THR A 93 1.00 3.21 -0.45
CA THR A 93 1.64 2.76 -1.71
C THR A 93 0.88 1.68 -2.44
N ARG A 94 -0.11 1.05 -1.80
CA ARG A 94 -0.83 -0.09 -2.37
C ARG A 94 -1.57 0.26 -3.67
N PHE A 95 -2.11 1.46 -3.77
CA PHE A 95 -2.79 1.90 -4.99
C PHE A 95 -1.80 2.09 -6.16
N LEU A 96 -0.60 2.64 -5.92
CA LEU A 96 0.48 2.70 -6.91
C LEU A 96 0.91 1.31 -7.38
N LEU A 97 1.07 0.37 -6.45
CA LEU A 97 1.43 -1.01 -6.75
C LEU A 97 0.39 -1.68 -7.66
N MET A 98 -0.89 -1.58 -7.29
CA MET A 98 -1.95 -2.35 -7.94
C MET A 98 -2.41 -1.72 -9.25
N LYS A 99 -2.56 -0.39 -9.30
CA LYS A 99 -2.99 0.35 -10.49
C LYS A 99 -1.83 0.59 -11.46
N ASP A 100 -0.73 1.19 -10.98
CA ASP A 100 0.34 1.73 -11.83
C ASP A 100 1.53 0.78 -11.99
N LYS A 101 1.45 -0.41 -11.37
CA LYS A 101 2.47 -1.47 -11.46
C LYS A 101 3.84 -1.02 -10.94
N TRP A 102 3.85 -0.15 -9.95
CA TRP A 102 5.08 0.15 -9.23
C TRP A 102 5.60 -1.10 -8.54
N SER A 103 6.87 -1.11 -8.23
CA SER A 103 7.49 -2.12 -7.37
C SER A 103 7.98 -1.48 -6.10
N GLY A 104 8.24 -2.26 -5.07
CA GLY A 104 8.72 -1.65 -3.85
C GLY A 104 9.03 -2.57 -2.70
N LEU A 105 9.27 -1.93 -1.58
CA LEU A 105 9.56 -2.52 -0.29
C LEU A 105 8.62 -1.93 0.74
N ALA A 106 7.93 -2.80 1.47
CA ALA A 106 7.07 -2.43 2.60
C ALA A 106 7.67 -3.02 3.88
N ILE A 107 7.85 -2.17 4.89
CA ILE A 107 8.56 -2.52 6.13
C ILE A 107 7.65 -2.24 7.33
N ASP A 108 7.58 -3.20 8.24
CA ASP A 108 6.95 -3.02 9.55
C ASP A 108 7.80 -3.69 10.64
N GLY A 109 7.69 -3.18 11.86
CA GLY A 109 8.39 -3.76 13.02
C GLY A 109 7.76 -5.07 13.51
N ASP A 110 6.51 -5.35 13.16
CA ASP A 110 5.73 -6.50 13.63
C ASP A 110 5.83 -7.68 12.66
N ASP A 111 6.51 -8.73 13.12
CA ASP A 111 6.72 -9.95 12.34
C ASP A 111 5.42 -10.73 12.05
N GLU A 112 4.44 -10.69 12.95
CA GLU A 112 3.16 -11.37 12.75
C GLU A 112 2.30 -10.65 11.70
N ARG A 113 2.34 -9.33 11.68
CA ARG A 113 1.69 -8.52 10.63
C ARG A 113 2.26 -8.85 9.26
N ILE A 114 3.59 -8.84 9.12
CA ILE A 114 4.25 -9.18 7.84
C ILE A 114 3.91 -10.60 7.38
N LYS A 115 3.99 -11.60 8.25
CA LYS A 115 3.56 -12.98 7.92
C LYS A 115 2.09 -13.06 7.51
N SER A 116 1.23 -12.25 8.11
CA SER A 116 -0.17 -12.16 7.71
C SER A 116 -0.32 -11.64 6.27
N ILE A 117 0.47 -10.65 5.88
CA ILE A 117 0.46 -10.10 4.51
C ILE A 117 0.83 -11.16 3.50
N GLU A 118 1.89 -11.92 3.74
CA GLU A 118 2.33 -13.01 2.85
C GLU A 118 1.19 -13.99 2.57
N GLN A 119 0.42 -14.35 3.58
CA GLN A 119 -0.68 -15.30 3.44
C GLN A 119 -1.87 -14.80 2.61
N TRP A 120 -2.16 -13.50 2.65
CA TRP A 120 -3.36 -13.00 1.99
C TRP A 120 -3.08 -12.18 0.73
N PHE A 121 -1.90 -11.60 0.61
CA PHE A 121 -1.53 -10.69 -0.49
C PHE A 121 -0.57 -11.35 -1.49
N VAL A 122 0.59 -11.82 -1.05
CA VAL A 122 1.67 -12.32 -1.93
C VAL A 122 1.25 -13.53 -2.73
N ASP A 123 0.58 -14.49 -2.10
CA ASP A 123 0.13 -15.73 -2.76
C ASP A 123 -0.88 -15.50 -3.91
N ARG A 124 -1.49 -14.32 -3.96
CA ARG A 124 -2.59 -14.04 -4.89
C ARG A 124 -2.27 -13.00 -5.95
N TRP A 125 -1.37 -12.10 -5.64
CA TRP A 125 -1.02 -10.98 -6.51
C TRP A 125 0.46 -11.09 -6.89
N LYS A 126 0.75 -11.39 -8.14
CA LYS A 126 2.12 -11.44 -8.68
C LYS A 126 2.71 -10.02 -8.86
N PHE A 127 2.66 -9.20 -7.83
CA PHE A 127 3.29 -7.89 -7.84
C PHE A 127 4.77 -7.99 -7.42
N LYS A 128 5.57 -7.04 -7.88
CA LYS A 128 6.97 -6.90 -7.50
C LYS A 128 7.08 -6.09 -6.21
N ILE A 129 6.80 -6.72 -5.10
CA ILE A 129 6.91 -6.11 -3.77
C ILE A 129 7.59 -7.10 -2.82
N ASN A 130 8.44 -6.57 -1.96
CA ASN A 130 9.03 -7.28 -0.84
C ASN A 130 8.40 -6.77 0.45
N PHE A 131 8.11 -7.67 1.36
CA PHE A 131 7.70 -7.35 2.72
C PHE A 131 8.82 -7.71 3.68
N LYS A 132 9.17 -6.81 4.58
CA LYS A 132 10.27 -7.01 5.52
C LYS A 132 9.81 -6.70 6.94
N SER A 133 9.93 -7.68 7.83
CA SER A 133 9.82 -7.43 9.26
C SER A 133 11.15 -6.93 9.78
N LYS A 134 11.20 -5.66 10.18
CA LYS A 134 12.39 -5.07 10.79
C LYS A 134 12.05 -3.78 11.52
N PHE A 135 12.48 -3.68 12.76
CA PHE A 135 12.47 -2.40 13.47
C PHE A 135 13.60 -1.52 12.91
N LEU A 136 13.21 -0.35 12.37
CA LEU A 136 14.15 0.56 11.76
C LEU A 136 14.68 1.59 12.78
N SER A 137 15.90 2.00 12.56
CA SER A 137 16.60 3.04 13.30
C SER A 137 17.46 3.87 12.35
N THR A 138 17.98 4.98 12.81
CA THR A 138 18.92 5.83 12.04
C THR A 138 20.20 5.08 11.65
N THR A 139 20.55 4.01 12.35
CA THR A 139 21.78 3.24 12.11
C THR A 139 21.61 2.12 11.10
N ASN A 140 20.39 1.59 10.89
CA ASN A 140 20.18 0.42 10.04
C ASN A 140 19.31 0.68 8.81
N VAL A 141 18.61 1.81 8.73
CA VAL A 141 17.63 2.09 7.67
C VAL A 141 18.24 2.00 6.27
N ASN A 142 19.41 2.55 6.06
CA ASN A 142 20.08 2.53 4.76
C ASN A 142 20.50 1.11 4.34
N GLU A 143 20.98 0.30 5.28
CA GLU A 143 21.32 -1.09 5.03
C GLU A 143 20.08 -1.90 4.64
N VAL A 144 19.04 -1.82 5.45
CA VAL A 144 17.79 -2.57 5.22
C VAL A 144 17.14 -2.21 3.89
N ILE A 145 17.04 -0.93 3.57
CA ILE A 145 16.49 -0.50 2.27
C ILE A 145 17.41 -0.94 1.14
N GLY A 146 18.72 -0.77 1.28
CA GLY A 146 19.73 -1.11 0.28
C GLY A 146 19.86 -2.61 -0.03
N GLU A 147 19.35 -3.51 0.83
CA GLU A 147 19.24 -4.94 0.50
C GLU A 147 18.27 -5.18 -0.68
N PHE A 148 17.20 -4.43 -0.76
CA PHE A 148 16.08 -4.66 -1.66
C PHE A 148 16.00 -3.65 -2.81
N VAL A 149 16.33 -2.39 -2.53
CA VAL A 149 16.24 -1.30 -3.51
C VAL A 149 17.63 -0.93 -4.01
N LYS A 150 17.88 -1.13 -5.30
CA LYS A 150 19.11 -0.72 -5.96
C LYS A 150 18.83 0.48 -6.86
N GLY A 151 19.35 1.62 -6.49
CA GLY A 151 19.17 2.88 -7.22
C GLY A 151 18.16 3.82 -6.55
N ASP A 152 17.56 4.71 -7.33
CA ASP A 152 16.72 5.78 -6.83
C ASP A 152 15.36 5.28 -6.36
N ILE A 153 14.86 5.85 -5.28
CA ILE A 153 13.50 5.65 -4.77
C ILE A 153 12.61 6.73 -5.38
N GLY A 154 11.52 6.30 -6.04
CA GLY A 154 10.55 7.22 -6.64
C GLY A 154 9.57 7.79 -5.63
N LEU A 155 9.24 7.03 -4.57
CA LEU A 155 8.40 7.47 -3.46
C LEU A 155 8.87 6.81 -2.16
N LEU A 156 9.08 7.62 -1.14
CA LEU A 156 9.24 7.17 0.23
C LEU A 156 7.99 7.61 1.01
N SER A 157 7.29 6.65 1.60
CA SER A 157 6.20 6.87 2.55
C SER A 157 6.65 6.46 3.94
N LEU A 158 6.47 7.34 4.90
CA LEU A 158 6.80 7.11 6.29
C LEU A 158 5.54 7.36 7.13
N ASP A 159 5.12 6.32 7.85
CA ASP A 159 3.91 6.35 8.69
C ASP A 159 4.15 5.45 9.91
N ILE A 160 4.74 6.01 10.98
CA ILE A 160 5.21 5.28 12.16
C ILE A 160 4.61 5.78 13.48
N ASP A 161 3.33 6.13 13.44
CA ASP A 161 2.54 6.47 14.64
C ASP A 161 3.20 7.53 15.57
N GLY A 162 3.13 8.80 15.15
CA GLY A 162 3.52 9.95 15.98
C GLY A 162 5.01 10.23 16.07
N ASN A 163 5.84 9.56 15.30
CA ASN A 163 7.29 9.80 15.18
C ASN A 163 7.71 10.08 13.73
N ASP A 164 6.81 10.64 12.92
CA ASP A 164 7.02 10.84 11.47
C ASP A 164 7.83 12.12 11.16
N TYR A 165 8.31 12.84 12.20
CA TYR A 165 9.04 14.10 12.10
C TYR A 165 10.55 13.92 12.21
#